data_f420908695916bb9ba879b789aee4d65
#
_entry.id   f420908695916bb9ba879b789aee4d65
#
_cell.length_a   1.000
_cell.length_b   1.000
_cell.length_c   1.000
_cell.angle_alpha   90.00
_cell.angle_beta   90.00
_cell.angle_gamma   90.00
#
_symmetry.space_group_name_H-M   'P 1'
#
loop_
_entity.id
_entity.type
_entity.pdbx_description
1 polymer ?
#
loop_
_entity_poly.entity_id
_entity_poly.type
_entity_poly.pdbx_seq_one_letter_code
_entity_poly.pdbx_strand_id
1 'polypeptide(L)'
;MSPPISSTQHRDSGAARFLGSGTSGVAELMIFHPVDTLAKRLMSNKSTSLNFNQIVFRNYADATVGKKFLSLFPGLGYAAGYKILQRIYKFGGQPYFKDYLNKHHKSTFVSMFGEKNGKAMTEAAAGSLTGIGEIVLLPLDVLKIKRQTFSSSSSRTNPEAFRSRGFLQIVSDEGFSLYRGWGWTAARNAPGSFALFGGSAFTKEYLFKLEDYSKATWSQNFVCSIAGSISSIAISQPLDVIKTRIQNQNFESKQGGVMVIKDIMKHEGFRAFFKGLTPKVLVVGPKLIFSFTMAQSLIPIFGKYV
;
A
#
# COMPACT_ATOMS: atom_id res chain seq x y z
N MET A 1 -26.81 -9.08 -44.44
CA MET A 1 -27.18 -8.75 -43.02
C MET A 1 -26.25 -9.56 -42.13
N SER A 2 -25.20 -8.92 -41.63
CA SER A 2 -24.30 -9.54 -40.65
C SER A 2 -24.94 -9.40 -39.28
N PRO A 3 -24.92 -10.45 -38.42
CA PRO A 3 -25.48 -10.34 -37.08
C PRO A 3 -24.68 -9.34 -36.25
N PRO A 4 -25.31 -8.60 -35.32
CA PRO A 4 -24.61 -7.67 -34.48
C PRO A 4 -23.66 -8.46 -33.56
N ILE A 5 -22.38 -8.17 -33.66
CA ILE A 5 -21.38 -8.64 -32.71
C ILE A 5 -21.76 -8.02 -31.36
N SER A 6 -22.42 -8.80 -30.52
CA SER A 6 -22.62 -8.43 -29.13
C SER A 6 -21.24 -8.32 -28.50
N SER A 7 -20.75 -7.09 -28.36
CA SER A 7 -19.64 -6.77 -27.48
C SER A 7 -20.11 -7.03 -26.06
N THR A 8 -20.04 -8.28 -25.62
CA THR A 8 -20.02 -8.60 -24.19
C THR A 8 -18.77 -7.95 -23.62
N GLN A 9 -18.87 -6.67 -23.25
CA GLN A 9 -17.96 -6.09 -22.29
C GLN A 9 -18.04 -7.01 -21.07
N HIS A 10 -17.05 -7.89 -20.91
CA HIS A 10 -16.84 -8.59 -19.66
C HIS A 10 -16.59 -7.52 -18.58
N ARG A 11 -17.67 -7.03 -17.98
CA ARG A 11 -17.61 -6.26 -16.75
C ARG A 11 -17.00 -7.20 -15.73
N ASP A 12 -15.76 -6.93 -15.33
CA ASP A 12 -15.17 -7.64 -14.21
C ASP A 12 -16.17 -7.64 -13.06
N SER A 13 -16.71 -8.81 -12.74
CA SER A 13 -17.69 -8.94 -11.66
C SER A 13 -17.08 -8.52 -10.34
N GLY A 14 -17.90 -8.03 -9.40
CA GLY A 14 -17.42 -7.71 -8.06
C GLY A 14 -16.70 -8.89 -7.40
N ALA A 15 -17.16 -10.12 -7.69
CA ALA A 15 -16.54 -11.35 -7.22
C ALA A 15 -15.13 -11.57 -7.84
N ALA A 16 -14.95 -11.33 -9.15
CA ALA A 16 -13.64 -11.41 -9.80
C ALA A 16 -12.65 -10.40 -9.23
N ARG A 17 -13.10 -9.17 -8.96
CA ARG A 17 -12.30 -8.13 -8.32
C ARG A 17 -11.89 -8.53 -6.90
N PHE A 18 -12.80 -9.09 -6.12
CA PHE A 18 -12.54 -9.57 -4.77
C PHE A 18 -11.54 -10.74 -4.78
N LEU A 19 -11.78 -11.76 -5.60
CA LEU A 19 -10.93 -12.95 -5.68
C LEU A 19 -9.53 -12.61 -6.21
N GLY A 20 -9.43 -11.85 -7.31
CA GLY A 20 -8.16 -11.47 -7.91
C GLY A 20 -7.30 -10.60 -6.98
N SER A 21 -7.90 -9.61 -6.33
CA SER A 21 -7.21 -8.73 -5.38
C SER A 21 -6.86 -9.45 -4.08
N GLY A 22 -7.75 -10.31 -3.58
CA GLY A 22 -7.53 -11.12 -2.39
C GLY A 22 -6.39 -12.11 -2.59
N THR A 23 -6.39 -12.85 -3.69
CA THR A 23 -5.31 -13.79 -4.05
C THR A 23 -3.98 -13.06 -4.21
N SER A 24 -3.95 -11.89 -4.83
CA SER A 24 -2.76 -11.03 -4.90
C SER A 24 -2.24 -10.65 -3.51
N GLY A 25 -3.14 -10.31 -2.58
CA GLY A 25 -2.79 -9.98 -1.19
C GLY A 25 -2.20 -11.17 -0.42
N VAL A 26 -2.77 -12.36 -0.60
CA VAL A 26 -2.24 -13.61 0.00
C VAL A 26 -0.86 -13.93 -0.56
N ALA A 27 -0.70 -13.91 -1.89
CA ALA A 27 0.60 -14.18 -2.53
C ALA A 27 1.68 -13.18 -2.10
N GLU A 28 1.34 -11.87 -2.05
CA GLU A 28 2.24 -10.85 -1.51
C GLU A 28 2.67 -11.15 -0.08
N LEU A 29 1.73 -11.54 0.76
CA LEU A 29 2.01 -11.84 2.14
C LEU A 29 2.95 -13.04 2.29
N MET A 30 2.69 -14.12 1.58
CA MET A 30 3.51 -15.34 1.65
C MET A 30 4.96 -15.09 1.22
N ILE A 31 5.17 -14.32 0.16
CA ILE A 31 6.50 -14.08 -0.42
C ILE A 31 7.26 -12.99 0.35
N PHE A 32 6.59 -11.88 0.68
CA PHE A 32 7.28 -10.69 1.20
C PHE A 32 7.20 -10.50 2.71
N HIS A 33 6.40 -11.29 3.44
CA HIS A 33 6.34 -11.16 4.89
C HIS A 33 7.66 -11.45 5.60
N PRO A 34 8.41 -12.51 5.24
CA PRO A 34 9.75 -12.75 5.78
C PRO A 34 10.70 -11.58 5.54
N VAL A 35 10.69 -11.02 4.32
CA VAL A 35 11.52 -9.87 3.93
C VAL A 35 11.15 -8.62 4.72
N ASP A 36 9.86 -8.34 4.87
CA ASP A 36 9.35 -7.23 5.70
C ASP A 36 9.78 -7.37 7.17
N THR A 37 9.73 -8.59 7.71
CA THR A 37 10.13 -8.88 9.09
C THR A 37 11.62 -8.69 9.27
N LEU A 38 12.43 -9.20 8.33
CA LEU A 38 13.88 -9.02 8.29
C LEU A 38 14.24 -7.53 8.30
N ALA A 39 13.68 -6.78 7.34
CA ALA A 39 13.95 -5.35 7.20
C ALA A 39 13.59 -4.58 8.48
N LYS A 40 12.44 -4.86 9.09
CA LYS A 40 12.02 -4.20 10.33
C LYS A 40 12.92 -4.54 11.52
N ARG A 41 13.34 -5.80 11.64
CA ARG A 41 14.26 -6.22 12.72
C ARG A 41 15.63 -5.54 12.58
N LEU A 42 16.15 -5.42 11.36
CA LEU A 42 17.40 -4.70 11.08
C LEU A 42 17.27 -3.20 11.36
N MET A 43 16.19 -2.56 10.89
CA MET A 43 15.95 -1.13 11.11
C MET A 43 15.70 -0.77 12.59
N SER A 44 15.11 -1.67 13.36
CA SER A 44 14.82 -1.45 14.79
C SER A 44 16.02 -1.73 15.70
N ASN A 45 17.07 -2.31 15.17
CA ASN A 45 18.27 -2.61 15.96
C ASN A 45 19.11 -1.35 16.19
N LYS A 46 19.32 -1.02 17.48
CA LYS A 46 20.19 0.09 17.90
C LYS A 46 21.53 -0.40 18.44
N SER A 47 21.72 -1.71 18.57
CA SER A 47 22.93 -2.29 19.12
C SER A 47 23.96 -2.58 18.03
N THR A 48 25.17 -2.09 18.22
CA THR A 48 26.32 -2.35 17.32
C THR A 48 27.06 -3.65 17.64
N SER A 49 26.74 -4.30 18.77
CA SER A 49 27.45 -5.49 19.28
C SER A 49 26.83 -6.83 18.92
N LEU A 50 25.62 -6.86 18.31
CA LEU A 50 24.90 -8.09 17.99
C LEU A 50 25.24 -8.61 16.60
N ASN A 51 25.46 -9.93 16.49
CA ASN A 51 25.62 -10.61 15.19
C ASN A 51 24.32 -10.59 14.39
N PHE A 52 24.43 -10.61 13.06
CA PHE A 52 23.31 -10.64 12.13
C PHE A 52 22.24 -11.69 12.50
N ASN A 53 22.66 -12.91 12.85
CA ASN A 53 21.75 -13.98 13.27
C ASN A 53 20.95 -13.62 14.53
N GLN A 54 21.56 -12.96 15.51
CA GLN A 54 20.91 -12.54 16.76
C GLN A 54 19.92 -11.40 16.51
N ILE A 55 20.24 -10.48 15.60
CA ILE A 55 19.33 -9.38 15.24
C ILE A 55 18.12 -9.93 14.51
N VAL A 56 18.34 -10.83 13.54
CA VAL A 56 17.29 -11.33 12.64
C VAL A 56 16.42 -12.37 13.32
N PHE A 57 17.01 -13.39 13.95
CA PHE A 57 16.27 -14.52 14.49
C PHE A 57 16.00 -14.40 15.99
N ARG A 58 16.62 -13.44 16.68
CA ARG A 58 16.44 -13.18 18.13
C ARG A 58 16.59 -14.47 18.95
N ASN A 59 15.55 -14.87 19.68
CA ASN A 59 15.53 -16.08 20.52
C ASN A 59 15.68 -17.39 19.74
N TYR A 60 15.65 -17.36 18.42
CA TYR A 60 15.81 -18.52 17.54
C TYR A 60 17.16 -18.50 16.79
N ALA A 61 18.14 -17.69 17.22
CA ALA A 61 19.43 -17.58 16.56
C ALA A 61 20.18 -18.92 16.45
N ASP A 62 20.02 -19.79 17.47
CA ASP A 62 20.68 -21.11 17.54
C ASP A 62 19.74 -22.27 17.17
N ALA A 63 18.52 -21.97 16.71
CA ALA A 63 17.54 -22.98 16.35
C ALA A 63 17.80 -23.57 14.95
N THR A 64 17.11 -24.67 14.64
CA THR A 64 17.14 -25.29 13.29
C THR A 64 16.63 -24.31 12.22
N VAL A 65 17.07 -24.51 10.95
CA VAL A 65 16.71 -23.64 9.82
C VAL A 65 15.21 -23.47 9.67
N GLY A 66 14.41 -24.54 9.84
CA GLY A 66 12.94 -24.47 9.79
C GLY A 66 12.34 -23.56 10.87
N LYS A 67 12.83 -23.64 12.11
CA LYS A 67 12.39 -22.77 13.20
C LYS A 67 12.82 -21.32 13.00
N LYS A 68 14.02 -21.09 12.45
CA LYS A 68 14.49 -19.76 12.03
C LYS A 68 13.55 -19.16 10.99
N PHE A 69 13.20 -19.92 9.96
CA PHE A 69 12.29 -19.47 8.90
C PHE A 69 10.90 -19.15 9.46
N LEU A 70 10.30 -20.01 10.28
CA LEU A 70 9.01 -19.77 10.92
C LEU A 70 9.03 -18.53 11.83
N SER A 71 10.17 -18.22 12.47
CA SER A 71 10.33 -17.04 13.29
C SER A 71 10.23 -15.72 12.52
N LEU A 72 10.31 -15.76 11.18
CA LEU A 72 10.13 -14.59 10.31
C LEU A 72 8.65 -14.28 10.01
N PHE A 73 7.71 -15.09 10.52
CA PHE A 73 6.26 -14.87 10.37
C PHE A 73 5.55 -14.44 11.68
N PRO A 74 6.08 -13.46 12.45
CA PRO A 74 5.44 -13.04 13.68
C PRO A 74 4.15 -12.26 13.38
N GLY A 75 3.09 -12.56 14.13
CA GLY A 75 1.82 -11.82 14.01
C GLY A 75 1.14 -11.96 12.66
N LEU A 76 1.36 -13.09 11.95
CA LEU A 76 0.85 -13.34 10.60
C LEU A 76 -0.66 -13.09 10.49
N GLY A 77 -1.47 -13.48 11.47
CA GLY A 77 -2.92 -13.34 11.39
C GLY A 77 -3.39 -11.88 11.25
N TYR A 78 -2.87 -10.97 12.07
CA TYR A 78 -3.25 -9.55 12.00
C TYR A 78 -2.67 -8.86 10.76
N ALA A 79 -1.41 -9.20 10.42
CA ALA A 79 -0.78 -8.67 9.23
C ALA A 79 -1.48 -9.16 7.96
N ALA A 80 -1.93 -10.42 7.95
CA ALA A 80 -2.68 -11.02 6.86
C ALA A 80 -4.04 -10.34 6.67
N GLY A 81 -4.83 -10.25 7.74
CA GLY A 81 -6.14 -9.61 7.68
C GLY A 81 -6.07 -8.19 7.11
N TYR A 82 -5.20 -7.37 7.68
CA TYR A 82 -5.01 -6.01 7.17
C TYR A 82 -4.54 -5.96 5.71
N LYS A 83 -3.51 -6.73 5.33
CA LYS A 83 -2.96 -6.68 3.96
C LYS A 83 -3.94 -7.19 2.92
N ILE A 84 -4.62 -8.31 3.20
CA ILE A 84 -5.60 -8.87 2.27
C ILE A 84 -6.73 -7.86 2.06
N LEU A 85 -7.32 -7.33 3.15
CA LEU A 85 -8.37 -6.33 3.06
C LEU A 85 -7.91 -5.05 2.35
N GLN A 86 -6.69 -4.60 2.62
CA GLN A 86 -6.11 -3.45 1.92
C GLN A 86 -5.97 -3.68 0.41
N ARG A 87 -5.56 -4.88 -0.01
CA ARG A 87 -5.43 -5.21 -1.44
C ARG A 87 -6.78 -5.34 -2.12
N ILE A 88 -7.73 -6.01 -1.46
CA ILE A 88 -9.12 -6.11 -1.94
C ILE A 88 -9.70 -4.69 -2.11
N TYR A 89 -9.57 -3.85 -1.09
CA TYR A 89 -10.07 -2.49 -1.15
C TYR A 89 -9.38 -1.67 -2.24
N LYS A 90 -8.05 -1.72 -2.32
CA LYS A 90 -7.27 -0.90 -3.24
C LYS A 90 -7.46 -1.30 -4.70
N PHE A 91 -7.29 -2.57 -5.01
CA PHE A 91 -7.34 -3.05 -6.39
C PHE A 91 -8.75 -3.44 -6.84
N GLY A 92 -9.60 -3.88 -5.91
CA GLY A 92 -11.01 -4.15 -6.19
C GLY A 92 -11.88 -2.90 -6.17
N GLY A 93 -11.57 -1.91 -5.31
CA GLY A 93 -12.31 -0.67 -5.18
C GLY A 93 -11.99 0.36 -6.27
N GLN A 94 -10.75 0.42 -6.74
CA GLN A 94 -10.35 1.40 -7.77
C GLN A 94 -11.20 1.28 -9.06
N PRO A 95 -11.48 0.10 -9.62
CA PRO A 95 -12.35 -0.04 -10.77
C PRO A 95 -13.78 0.47 -10.52
N TYR A 96 -14.29 0.34 -9.29
CA TYR A 96 -15.59 0.88 -8.93
C TYR A 96 -15.63 2.41 -9.04
N PHE A 97 -14.65 3.11 -8.47
CA PHE A 97 -14.53 4.55 -8.61
C PHE A 97 -14.30 4.98 -10.06
N LYS A 98 -13.52 4.23 -10.83
CA LYS A 98 -13.34 4.45 -12.26
C LYS A 98 -14.66 4.37 -13.02
N ASP A 99 -15.46 3.31 -12.80
CA ASP A 99 -16.75 3.14 -13.43
C ASP A 99 -17.70 4.31 -13.08
N TYR A 100 -17.69 4.75 -11.83
CA TYR A 100 -18.46 5.91 -11.38
C TYR A 100 -18.04 7.20 -12.11
N LEU A 101 -16.73 7.48 -12.18
CA LEU A 101 -16.19 8.66 -12.85
C LEU A 101 -16.48 8.61 -14.37
N ASN A 102 -16.35 7.46 -15.00
CA ASN A 102 -16.67 7.30 -16.41
C ASN A 102 -18.16 7.51 -16.70
N LYS A 103 -19.04 7.09 -15.79
CA LYS A 103 -20.48 7.27 -15.95
C LYS A 103 -20.94 8.72 -15.82
N HIS A 104 -20.34 9.48 -14.87
CA HIS A 104 -20.83 10.80 -14.51
C HIS A 104 -19.95 11.96 -14.98
N HIS A 105 -18.65 11.73 -15.19
CA HIS A 105 -17.67 12.80 -15.44
C HIS A 105 -16.77 12.55 -16.67
N LYS A 106 -17.08 11.57 -17.52
CA LYS A 106 -16.25 11.25 -18.69
C LYS A 106 -16.05 12.46 -19.61
N SER A 107 -17.11 13.19 -19.91
CA SER A 107 -17.06 14.37 -20.79
C SER A 107 -16.13 15.46 -20.22
N THR A 108 -16.16 15.67 -18.90
CA THR A 108 -15.31 16.63 -18.22
C THR A 108 -13.83 16.25 -18.33
N PHE A 109 -13.50 14.98 -18.09
CA PHE A 109 -12.10 14.53 -18.23
C PHE A 109 -11.60 14.59 -19.67
N VAL A 110 -12.45 14.24 -20.64
CA VAL A 110 -12.10 14.32 -22.05
C VAL A 110 -11.96 15.76 -22.51
N SER A 111 -12.83 16.68 -22.09
CA SER A 111 -12.74 18.10 -22.46
C SER A 111 -11.52 18.79 -21.85
N MET A 112 -11.11 18.41 -20.63
CA MET A 112 -9.95 19.03 -19.96
C MET A 112 -8.60 18.46 -20.42
N PHE A 113 -8.52 17.16 -20.72
CA PHE A 113 -7.26 16.46 -20.93
C PHE A 113 -7.14 15.79 -22.31
N GLY A 114 -8.20 15.84 -23.14
CA GLY A 114 -8.28 15.11 -24.40
C GLY A 114 -8.62 13.63 -24.23
N GLU A 115 -8.95 12.95 -25.34
CA GLU A 115 -9.42 11.54 -25.26
C GLU A 115 -8.37 10.58 -24.67
N LYS A 116 -7.10 10.70 -25.07
CA LYS A 116 -6.02 9.84 -24.57
C LYS A 116 -5.72 10.10 -23.10
N ASN A 117 -5.38 11.33 -22.77
CA ASN A 117 -5.03 11.68 -21.40
C ASN A 117 -6.23 11.56 -20.46
N GLY A 118 -7.45 11.81 -20.94
CA GLY A 118 -8.67 11.69 -20.16
C GLY A 118 -8.85 10.29 -19.53
N LYS A 119 -8.54 9.22 -20.27
CA LYS A 119 -8.59 7.85 -19.74
C LYS A 119 -7.57 7.66 -18.59
N ALA A 120 -6.31 8.06 -18.80
CA ALA A 120 -5.27 7.93 -17.79
C ALA A 120 -5.56 8.78 -16.56
N MET A 121 -6.11 10.00 -16.73
CA MET A 121 -6.50 10.88 -15.63
C MET A 121 -7.70 10.35 -14.85
N THR A 122 -8.65 9.69 -15.52
CA THR A 122 -9.75 9.00 -14.83
C THR A 122 -9.25 7.85 -13.96
N GLU A 123 -8.31 7.04 -14.46
CA GLU A 123 -7.66 5.98 -13.68
C GLU A 123 -6.92 6.56 -12.45
N ALA A 124 -6.20 7.65 -12.65
CA ALA A 124 -5.46 8.33 -11.58
C ALA A 124 -6.40 8.93 -10.53
N ALA A 125 -7.47 9.62 -10.96
CA ALA A 125 -8.48 10.19 -10.07
C ALA A 125 -9.22 9.10 -9.28
N ALA A 126 -9.62 8.01 -9.92
CA ALA A 126 -10.18 6.84 -9.26
C ALA A 126 -9.22 6.26 -8.21
N GLY A 127 -7.93 6.19 -8.55
CA GLY A 127 -6.87 5.80 -7.63
C GLY A 127 -6.77 6.72 -6.42
N SER A 128 -6.87 8.03 -6.62
CA SER A 128 -6.87 9.02 -5.54
C SER A 128 -8.04 8.83 -4.58
N LEU A 129 -9.26 8.67 -5.10
CA LEU A 129 -10.47 8.39 -4.31
C LEU A 129 -10.32 7.10 -3.50
N THR A 130 -9.78 6.05 -4.13
CA THR A 130 -9.46 4.79 -3.45
C THR A 130 -8.45 5.03 -2.31
N GLY A 131 -7.41 5.83 -2.56
CA GLY A 131 -6.40 6.15 -1.55
C GLY A 131 -6.97 6.90 -0.34
N ILE A 132 -7.91 7.81 -0.54
CA ILE A 132 -8.62 8.49 0.53
C ILE A 132 -9.46 7.48 1.33
N GLY A 133 -10.23 6.65 0.65
CA GLY A 133 -11.10 5.67 1.31
C GLY A 133 -10.36 4.57 2.06
N GLU A 134 -9.05 4.34 1.82
CA GLU A 134 -8.22 3.46 2.65
C GLU A 134 -8.23 3.83 4.15
N ILE A 135 -8.68 5.04 4.50
CA ILE A 135 -8.86 5.48 5.89
C ILE A 135 -9.78 4.53 6.67
N VAL A 136 -10.76 3.91 6.02
CA VAL A 136 -11.65 2.92 6.64
C VAL A 136 -10.86 1.77 7.28
N LEU A 137 -9.71 1.43 6.71
CA LEU A 137 -8.81 0.37 7.20
C LEU A 137 -7.77 0.86 8.23
N LEU A 138 -7.79 2.15 8.57
CA LEU A 138 -6.82 2.75 9.50
C LEU A 138 -6.78 2.08 10.88
N PRO A 139 -7.90 1.68 11.51
CA PRO A 139 -7.87 0.97 12.78
C PRO A 139 -7.03 -0.32 12.71
N LEU A 140 -7.16 -1.08 11.63
CA LEU A 140 -6.39 -2.31 11.43
C LEU A 140 -4.89 -2.03 11.23
N ASP A 141 -4.54 -0.93 10.55
CA ASP A 141 -3.15 -0.52 10.37
C ASP A 141 -2.51 -0.10 11.70
N VAL A 142 -3.22 0.68 12.49
CA VAL A 142 -2.78 1.09 13.84
C VAL A 142 -2.57 -0.10 14.75
N LEU A 143 -3.50 -1.06 14.77
CA LEU A 143 -3.39 -2.28 15.58
C LEU A 143 -2.21 -3.16 15.14
N LYS A 144 -2.02 -3.31 13.84
CA LYS A 144 -0.86 -4.01 13.27
C LYS A 144 0.45 -3.35 13.71
N ILE A 145 0.57 -2.03 13.58
CA ILE A 145 1.77 -1.27 13.98
C ILE A 145 2.01 -1.44 15.47
N LYS A 146 1.00 -1.23 16.31
CA LYS A 146 1.11 -1.42 17.76
C LYS A 146 1.61 -2.83 18.10
N ARG A 147 1.05 -3.89 17.51
CA ARG A 147 1.52 -5.27 17.75
C ARG A 147 2.93 -5.57 17.24
N GLN A 148 3.32 -5.01 16.12
CA GLN A 148 4.68 -5.17 15.57
C GLN A 148 5.74 -4.41 16.35
N THR A 149 5.41 -3.23 16.86
CA THR A 149 6.33 -2.35 17.60
C THR A 149 6.51 -2.83 19.05
N PHE A 150 5.49 -3.44 19.67
CA PHE A 150 5.57 -3.98 21.03
C PHE A 150 6.52 -5.18 21.20
N SER A 151 7.06 -5.74 20.12
CA SER A 151 8.13 -6.74 20.19
C SER A 151 9.52 -6.14 20.46
N SER A 152 9.66 -4.81 20.51
CA SER A 152 10.90 -4.09 20.82
C SER A 152 10.79 -3.45 22.22
N SER A 153 11.68 -3.82 23.12
CA SER A 153 11.71 -3.50 24.55
C SER A 153 11.96 -2.03 24.91
N SER A 154 11.39 -1.08 24.20
CA SER A 154 11.65 0.36 24.41
C SER A 154 10.40 1.24 24.49
N SER A 155 9.23 0.72 24.84
CA SER A 155 8.06 1.59 25.01
C SER A 155 7.54 1.56 26.44
N ARG A 156 7.48 2.75 27.07
CA ARG A 156 6.97 3.02 28.43
C ARG A 156 5.46 2.80 28.62
N THR A 157 4.75 2.26 27.65
CA THR A 157 3.32 1.93 27.74
C THR A 157 3.16 0.41 27.89
N ASN A 158 2.46 -0.02 28.94
CA ASN A 158 2.24 -1.40 29.39
C ASN A 158 2.03 -2.40 28.23
N PRO A 159 3.04 -3.21 27.89
CA PRO A 159 2.94 -4.17 26.77
C PRO A 159 1.98 -5.32 27.05
N GLU A 160 1.83 -5.72 28.31
CA GLU A 160 1.03 -6.86 28.74
C GLU A 160 -0.48 -6.63 28.58
N ALA A 161 -0.95 -5.42 28.85
CA ALA A 161 -2.36 -5.05 28.69
C ALA A 161 -2.86 -5.16 27.23
N PHE A 162 -1.96 -4.97 26.25
CA PHE A 162 -2.31 -5.10 24.82
C PHE A 162 -2.22 -6.54 24.31
N ARG A 163 -1.42 -7.38 24.96
CA ARG A 163 -1.19 -8.77 24.55
C ARG A 163 -2.34 -9.69 24.98
N SER A 164 -2.98 -9.36 26.11
CA SER A 164 -4.09 -10.10 26.68
C SER A 164 -5.46 -9.71 26.12
N ARG A 165 -5.61 -8.52 25.53
CA ARG A 165 -6.90 -8.03 25.00
C ARG A 165 -7.17 -8.55 23.59
N GLY A 166 -8.40 -9.06 23.37
CA GLY A 166 -8.89 -9.44 22.04
C GLY A 166 -9.07 -8.23 21.11
N PHE A 167 -9.09 -8.47 19.80
CA PHE A 167 -9.27 -7.44 18.77
C PHE A 167 -10.54 -6.58 19.03
N LEU A 168 -11.68 -7.22 19.27
CA LEU A 168 -12.94 -6.52 19.48
C LEU A 168 -12.93 -5.66 20.75
N GLN A 169 -12.27 -6.13 21.80
CA GLN A 169 -12.13 -5.39 23.04
C GLN A 169 -11.30 -4.11 22.85
N ILE A 170 -10.19 -4.19 22.09
CA ILE A 170 -9.38 -3.03 21.79
C ILE A 170 -10.16 -2.01 20.93
N VAL A 171 -10.94 -2.47 19.96
CA VAL A 171 -11.77 -1.59 19.12
C VAL A 171 -12.86 -0.92 19.96
N SER A 172 -13.46 -1.64 20.91
CA SER A 172 -14.45 -1.09 21.83
C SER A 172 -13.87 -0.06 22.80
N ASP A 173 -12.69 -0.37 23.36
CA ASP A 173 -12.04 0.49 24.36
C ASP A 173 -11.44 1.76 23.76
N GLU A 174 -10.78 1.65 22.61
CA GLU A 174 -10.08 2.77 21.95
C GLU A 174 -10.99 3.58 21.01
N GLY A 175 -12.04 2.96 20.47
CA GLY A 175 -13.06 3.62 19.64
C GLY A 175 -12.46 4.49 18.53
N PHE A 176 -12.91 5.75 18.47
CA PHE A 176 -12.46 6.74 17.48
C PHE A 176 -10.99 7.16 17.61
N SER A 177 -10.31 6.85 18.74
CA SER A 177 -8.90 7.15 18.90
C SER A 177 -8.02 6.39 17.89
N LEU A 178 -8.51 5.24 17.37
CA LEU A 178 -7.87 4.46 16.33
C LEU A 178 -7.80 5.18 14.97
N TYR A 179 -8.66 6.19 14.76
CA TYR A 179 -8.63 7.03 13.56
C TYR A 179 -7.70 8.25 13.69
N ARG A 180 -6.96 8.36 14.79
CA ARG A 180 -6.03 9.47 14.99
C ARG A 180 -4.98 9.51 13.88
N GLY A 181 -4.86 10.67 13.21
CA GLY A 181 -3.95 10.86 12.07
C GLY A 181 -4.54 10.50 10.71
N TRP A 182 -5.86 10.31 10.62
CA TRP A 182 -6.56 10.01 9.36
C TRP A 182 -6.24 11.02 8.25
N GLY A 183 -6.17 12.32 8.57
CA GLY A 183 -5.86 13.36 7.60
C GLY A 183 -4.48 13.20 6.97
N TRP A 184 -3.45 12.86 7.76
CA TRP A 184 -2.10 12.57 7.24
C TRP A 184 -2.06 11.29 6.42
N THR A 185 -2.85 10.29 6.79
CA THR A 185 -2.98 9.04 6.03
C THR A 185 -3.65 9.31 4.68
N ALA A 186 -4.73 10.10 4.67
CA ALA A 186 -5.39 10.54 3.43
C ALA A 186 -4.44 11.33 2.52
N ALA A 187 -3.80 12.36 3.09
CA ALA A 187 -2.86 13.22 2.37
C ALA A 187 -1.70 12.43 1.73
N ARG A 188 -1.29 11.33 2.36
CA ARG A 188 -0.27 10.43 1.82
C ARG A 188 -0.84 9.48 0.76
N ASN A 189 -1.98 8.86 1.06
CA ASN A 189 -2.52 7.78 0.23
C ASN A 189 -3.13 8.29 -1.08
N ALA A 190 -3.78 9.45 -1.06
CA ALA A 190 -4.41 10.03 -2.25
C ALA A 190 -3.41 10.28 -3.39
N PRO A 191 -2.33 11.08 -3.23
CA PRO A 191 -1.37 11.30 -4.29
C PRO A 191 -0.55 10.06 -4.61
N GLY A 192 -0.26 9.20 -3.61
CA GLY A 192 0.43 7.93 -3.85
C GLY A 192 -0.38 6.97 -4.72
N SER A 193 -1.68 6.87 -4.49
CA SER A 193 -2.56 6.03 -5.31
C SER A 193 -2.87 6.67 -6.67
N PHE A 194 -3.02 7.99 -6.73
CA PHE A 194 -3.08 8.73 -8.00
C PHE A 194 -1.91 8.38 -8.91
N ALA A 195 -0.70 8.46 -8.38
CA ALA A 195 0.52 8.17 -9.12
C ALA A 195 0.67 6.67 -9.48
N LEU A 196 0.19 5.77 -8.62
CA LEU A 196 0.22 4.33 -8.90
C LEU A 196 -0.64 3.98 -10.13
N PHE A 197 -1.90 4.35 -10.07
CA PHE A 197 -2.85 4.02 -11.13
C PHE A 197 -2.65 4.89 -12.37
N GLY A 198 -2.40 6.18 -12.18
CA GLY A 198 -2.11 7.11 -13.28
C GLY A 198 -0.82 6.78 -14.01
N GLY A 199 0.26 6.50 -13.30
CA GLY A 199 1.54 6.11 -13.90
C GLY A 199 1.45 4.80 -14.67
N SER A 200 0.70 3.81 -14.12
CA SER A 200 0.43 2.56 -14.84
C SER A 200 -0.41 2.81 -16.10
N ALA A 201 -1.49 3.60 -16.00
CA ALA A 201 -2.37 3.91 -17.13
C ALA A 201 -1.64 4.71 -18.22
N PHE A 202 -0.85 5.70 -17.81
CA PHE A 202 -0.02 6.48 -18.73
C PHE A 202 0.97 5.60 -19.50
N THR A 203 1.59 4.63 -18.84
CA THR A 203 2.50 3.67 -19.48
C THR A 203 1.74 2.77 -20.46
N LYS A 204 0.54 2.31 -20.11
CA LYS A 204 -0.33 1.55 -21.03
C LYS A 204 -0.68 2.35 -22.28
N GLU A 205 -1.01 3.62 -22.13
CA GLU A 205 -1.42 4.49 -23.22
C GLU A 205 -0.25 4.88 -24.14
N TYR A 206 0.86 5.34 -23.55
CA TYR A 206 1.96 5.93 -24.34
C TYR A 206 3.03 4.93 -24.79
N LEU A 207 3.36 3.95 -23.92
CA LEU A 207 4.40 2.97 -24.26
C LEU A 207 3.82 1.81 -25.05
N PHE A 208 2.68 1.27 -24.64
CA PHE A 208 2.07 0.11 -25.28
C PHE A 208 0.93 0.44 -26.21
N LYS A 209 0.45 1.69 -26.24
CA LYS A 209 -0.65 2.18 -27.09
C LYS A 209 -1.91 1.31 -27.00
N LEU A 210 -2.24 0.88 -25.77
CA LEU A 210 -3.39 0.02 -25.51
C LEU A 210 -4.67 0.85 -25.50
N GLU A 211 -5.60 0.52 -26.38
CA GLU A 211 -6.96 1.10 -26.37
C GLU A 211 -7.80 0.55 -25.21
N ASP A 212 -7.62 -0.73 -24.90
CA ASP A 212 -8.31 -1.43 -23.82
C ASP A 212 -7.29 -1.99 -22.81
N TYR A 213 -7.29 -1.43 -21.62
CA TYR A 213 -6.34 -1.80 -20.55
C TYR A 213 -6.58 -3.20 -19.97
N SER A 214 -7.76 -3.78 -20.16
CA SER A 214 -8.09 -5.13 -19.71
C SER A 214 -7.41 -6.22 -20.56
N LYS A 215 -7.05 -5.88 -21.80
CA LYS A 215 -6.36 -6.78 -22.74
C LYS A 215 -4.84 -6.79 -22.59
N ALA A 216 -4.30 -6.03 -21.60
CA ALA A 216 -2.87 -5.99 -21.37
C ALA A 216 -2.33 -7.38 -20.98
N THR A 217 -1.25 -7.80 -21.63
CA THR A 217 -0.54 -9.04 -21.31
C THR A 217 0.11 -8.94 -19.93
N TRP A 218 0.50 -10.09 -19.36
CA TRP A 218 1.17 -10.12 -18.06
C TRP A 218 2.47 -9.27 -18.06
N SER A 219 3.28 -9.36 -19.10
CA SER A 219 4.51 -8.58 -19.25
C SER A 219 4.27 -7.07 -19.36
N GLN A 220 3.22 -6.67 -20.11
CA GLN A 220 2.80 -5.27 -20.18
C GLN A 220 2.32 -4.77 -18.82
N ASN A 221 1.50 -5.53 -18.11
CA ASN A 221 1.06 -5.21 -16.74
C ASN A 221 2.25 -5.10 -15.78
N PHE A 222 3.27 -5.95 -15.93
CA PHE A 222 4.47 -5.90 -15.11
C PHE A 222 5.25 -4.60 -15.32
N VAL A 223 5.52 -4.22 -16.57
CA VAL A 223 6.21 -2.95 -16.90
C VAL A 223 5.41 -1.73 -16.43
N CYS A 224 4.09 -1.73 -16.67
CA CYS A 224 3.20 -0.66 -16.19
C CYS A 224 3.17 -0.57 -14.67
N SER A 225 3.25 -1.72 -13.98
CA SER A 225 3.32 -1.77 -12.53
C SER A 225 4.64 -1.22 -11.99
N ILE A 226 5.75 -1.40 -12.70
CA ILE A 226 7.04 -0.76 -12.36
C ILE A 226 6.89 0.76 -12.40
N ALA A 227 6.41 1.30 -13.52
CA ALA A 227 6.23 2.75 -13.69
C ALA A 227 5.29 3.33 -12.63
N GLY A 228 4.12 2.72 -12.43
CA GLY A 228 3.16 3.14 -11.41
C GLY A 228 3.72 3.07 -9.99
N SER A 229 4.44 1.99 -9.67
CA SER A 229 5.01 1.81 -8.33
C SER A 229 6.12 2.82 -8.02
N ILE A 230 7.03 3.06 -8.96
CA ILE A 230 8.09 4.06 -8.81
C ILE A 230 7.49 5.45 -8.65
N SER A 231 6.53 5.82 -9.51
CA SER A 231 5.82 7.11 -9.43
C SER A 231 5.11 7.27 -8.08
N SER A 232 4.42 6.23 -7.62
CA SER A 232 3.74 6.23 -6.32
C SER A 232 4.70 6.42 -5.15
N ILE A 233 5.82 5.70 -5.14
CA ILE A 233 6.83 5.79 -4.10
C ILE A 233 7.47 7.18 -4.09
N ALA A 234 7.83 7.71 -5.26
CA ALA A 234 8.46 9.02 -5.39
C ALA A 234 7.54 10.16 -4.89
N ILE A 235 6.27 10.15 -5.31
CA ILE A 235 5.29 11.19 -4.94
C ILE A 235 4.89 11.09 -3.47
N SER A 236 4.78 9.88 -2.90
CA SER A 236 4.43 9.71 -1.49
C SER A 236 5.60 9.95 -0.52
N GLN A 237 6.85 9.95 -1.01
CA GLN A 237 8.05 10.04 -0.17
C GLN A 237 8.11 11.27 0.73
N PRO A 238 7.84 12.51 0.26
CA PRO A 238 7.85 13.69 1.12
C PRO A 238 6.91 13.56 2.31
N LEU A 239 5.71 13.05 2.08
CA LEU A 239 4.71 12.85 3.13
C LEU A 239 5.07 11.72 4.10
N ASP A 240 5.77 10.69 3.62
CA ASP A 240 6.29 9.64 4.49
C ASP A 240 7.40 10.16 5.40
N VAL A 241 8.28 11.03 4.92
CA VAL A 241 9.33 11.67 5.74
C VAL A 241 8.68 12.53 6.83
N ILE A 242 7.71 13.37 6.47
CA ILE A 242 6.98 14.21 7.44
C ILE A 242 6.29 13.33 8.49
N LYS A 243 5.53 12.30 8.05
CA LYS A 243 4.86 11.36 8.96
C LYS A 243 5.82 10.70 9.91
N THR A 244 6.95 10.21 9.41
CA THR A 244 7.97 9.53 10.22
C THR A 244 8.57 10.46 11.25
N ARG A 245 8.82 11.71 10.89
CA ARG A 245 9.35 12.72 11.81
C ARG A 245 8.35 13.08 12.91
N ILE A 246 7.08 13.26 12.57
CA ILE A 246 6.01 13.49 13.57
C ILE A 246 5.90 12.30 14.53
N GLN A 247 6.00 11.07 14.01
CA GLN A 247 5.89 9.86 14.84
C GLN A 247 7.10 9.62 15.74
N ASN A 248 8.28 10.10 15.35
CA ASN A 248 9.52 9.97 16.14
C ASN A 248 9.71 11.09 17.16
N GLN A 249 8.84 12.10 17.21
CA GLN A 249 8.86 13.12 18.25
C GLN A 249 8.41 12.56 19.59
N ASN A 250 9.02 13.05 20.66
CA ASN A 250 8.60 12.74 22.02
C ASN A 250 7.14 13.18 22.24
N PHE A 251 6.36 12.39 22.97
CA PHE A 251 4.95 12.65 23.23
C PHE A 251 4.67 14.02 23.90
N GLU A 252 5.66 14.63 24.52
CA GLU A 252 5.60 15.94 25.17
C GLU A 252 5.68 17.11 24.17
N SER A 253 6.35 16.94 23.05
CA SER A 253 6.46 17.97 22.00
C SER A 253 5.38 17.76 20.91
N LYS A 254 4.22 18.38 21.07
CA LYS A 254 3.14 18.38 20.07
C LYS A 254 3.44 19.36 18.93
N GLN A 255 4.53 19.18 18.21
CA GLN A 255 4.76 20.00 17.01
C GLN A 255 3.83 19.57 15.89
N GLY A 256 3.04 20.49 15.35
CA GLY A 256 2.17 20.24 14.21
C GLY A 256 2.96 19.94 12.94
N GLY A 257 2.40 19.18 12.00
CA GLY A 257 3.09 18.80 10.77
C GLY A 257 3.61 19.96 9.93
N VAL A 258 2.97 21.12 9.98
CA VAL A 258 3.44 22.35 9.31
C VAL A 258 4.76 22.85 9.92
N MET A 259 4.91 22.72 11.22
CA MET A 259 6.13 23.13 11.92
C MET A 259 7.30 22.20 11.57
N VAL A 260 7.03 20.90 11.45
CA VAL A 260 8.01 19.91 10.97
C VAL A 260 8.45 20.21 9.52
N ILE A 261 7.54 20.60 8.64
CA ILE A 261 7.88 20.99 7.26
C ILE A 261 8.81 22.20 7.27
N LYS A 262 8.47 23.25 8.03
CA LYS A 262 9.30 24.47 8.14
C LYS A 262 10.68 24.16 8.70
N ASP A 263 10.75 23.28 9.70
CA ASP A 263 12.01 22.88 10.32
C ASP A 263 12.91 22.11 9.34
N ILE A 264 12.36 21.15 8.61
CA ILE A 264 13.08 20.42 7.55
C ILE A 264 13.58 21.38 6.49
N MET A 265 12.74 22.29 6.01
CA MET A 265 13.13 23.26 4.96
C MET A 265 14.25 24.20 5.43
N LYS A 266 14.17 24.66 6.70
CA LYS A 266 15.13 25.61 7.26
C LYS A 266 16.49 24.98 7.53
N HIS A 267 16.54 23.77 8.08
CA HIS A 267 17.77 23.15 8.57
C HIS A 267 18.38 22.11 7.64
N GLU A 268 17.58 21.41 6.82
CA GLU A 268 18.05 20.32 5.98
C GLU A 268 17.83 20.55 4.48
N GLY A 269 16.96 21.49 4.10
CA GLY A 269 16.64 21.81 2.72
C GLY A 269 15.70 20.79 2.03
N PHE A 270 15.35 21.10 0.77
CA PHE A 270 14.35 20.32 0.00
C PHE A 270 14.74 18.85 -0.22
N ARG A 271 16.03 18.55 -0.38
CA ARG A 271 16.52 17.17 -0.58
C ARG A 271 16.21 16.23 0.61
N ALA A 272 16.00 16.77 1.80
CA ALA A 272 15.66 15.99 2.97
C ALA A 272 14.33 15.25 2.86
N PHE A 273 13.37 15.77 2.08
CA PHE A 273 12.09 15.11 1.82
C PHE A 273 12.21 13.80 1.02
N PHE A 274 13.33 13.60 0.34
CA PHE A 274 13.64 12.41 -0.44
C PHE A 274 14.64 11.47 0.24
N LYS A 275 15.05 11.78 1.49
CA LYS A 275 15.89 10.88 2.28
C LYS A 275 15.17 9.55 2.48
N GLY A 276 15.84 8.45 2.16
CA GLY A 276 15.27 7.10 2.24
C GLY A 276 14.46 6.65 1.02
N LEU A 277 14.41 7.43 -0.07
CA LEU A 277 13.75 7.01 -1.31
C LEU A 277 14.38 5.73 -1.88
N THR A 278 15.71 5.68 -2.00
CA THR A 278 16.42 4.52 -2.54
C THR A 278 16.14 3.21 -1.78
N PRO A 279 16.35 3.13 -0.45
CA PRO A 279 16.01 1.91 0.28
C PRO A 279 14.52 1.57 0.22
N LYS A 280 13.65 2.57 0.13
CA LYS A 280 12.21 2.33 -0.01
C LYS A 280 11.86 1.75 -1.38
N VAL A 281 12.45 2.25 -2.46
CA VAL A 281 12.27 1.69 -3.81
C VAL A 281 12.76 0.24 -3.84
N LEU A 282 13.90 -0.07 -3.22
CA LEU A 282 14.47 -1.42 -3.21
C LEU A 282 13.66 -2.43 -2.37
N VAL A 283 13.04 -1.99 -1.27
CA VAL A 283 12.32 -2.91 -0.36
C VAL A 283 10.81 -2.94 -0.65
N VAL A 284 10.20 -1.77 -0.85
CA VAL A 284 8.74 -1.64 -1.06
C VAL A 284 8.38 -1.77 -2.53
N GLY A 285 9.28 -1.33 -3.43
CA GLY A 285 9.07 -1.38 -4.88
C GLY A 285 8.72 -2.76 -5.40
N PRO A 286 9.58 -3.77 -5.22
CA PRO A 286 9.33 -5.13 -5.72
C PRO A 286 8.00 -5.72 -5.22
N LYS A 287 7.67 -5.46 -3.96
CA LYS A 287 6.43 -5.90 -3.35
C LYS A 287 5.19 -5.24 -3.97
N LEU A 288 5.25 -3.92 -4.21
CA LEU A 288 4.16 -3.18 -4.81
C LEU A 288 3.98 -3.56 -6.28
N ILE A 289 5.07 -3.71 -7.02
CA ILE A 289 5.09 -4.17 -8.40
C ILE A 289 4.44 -5.56 -8.50
N PHE A 290 4.91 -6.51 -7.69
CA PHE A 290 4.37 -7.87 -7.67
C PHE A 290 2.87 -7.88 -7.39
N SER A 291 2.45 -7.23 -6.31
CA SER A 291 1.05 -7.23 -5.89
C SER A 291 0.13 -6.55 -6.91
N PHE A 292 0.59 -5.44 -7.51
CA PHE A 292 -0.19 -4.72 -8.51
C PHE A 292 -0.29 -5.50 -9.83
N THR A 293 0.83 -6.10 -10.29
CA THR A 293 0.84 -6.96 -11.48
C THR A 293 -0.08 -8.16 -11.30
N MET A 294 0.02 -8.84 -10.16
CA MET A 294 -0.83 -9.99 -9.85
C MET A 294 -2.31 -9.60 -9.84
N ALA A 295 -2.67 -8.50 -9.20
CA ALA A 295 -4.07 -8.05 -9.18
C ALA A 295 -4.58 -7.72 -10.58
N GLN A 296 -3.82 -6.95 -11.38
CA GLN A 296 -4.20 -6.60 -12.74
C GLN A 296 -4.32 -7.80 -13.69
N SER A 297 -3.57 -8.86 -13.44
CA SER A 297 -3.59 -10.09 -14.26
C SER A 297 -4.67 -11.07 -13.82
N LEU A 298 -4.89 -11.21 -12.49
CA LEU A 298 -5.85 -12.18 -11.96
C LEU A 298 -7.30 -11.73 -12.07
N ILE A 299 -7.57 -10.43 -11.92
CA ILE A 299 -8.95 -9.90 -12.01
C ILE A 299 -9.61 -10.27 -13.35
N PRO A 300 -9.01 -10.04 -14.53
CA PRO A 300 -9.59 -10.46 -15.80
C PRO A 300 -9.67 -11.97 -15.96
N ILE A 301 -8.74 -12.74 -15.37
CA ILE A 301 -8.78 -14.21 -15.41
C ILE A 301 -10.01 -14.70 -14.64
N PHE A 302 -10.19 -14.27 -13.40
CA PHE A 302 -11.37 -14.65 -12.61
C PHE A 302 -12.68 -14.14 -13.23
N GLY A 303 -12.67 -12.99 -13.92
CA GLY A 303 -13.81 -12.46 -14.64
C GLY A 303 -14.34 -13.36 -15.76
N LYS A 304 -13.53 -14.32 -16.23
CA LYS A 304 -13.97 -15.31 -17.21
C LYS A 304 -14.74 -16.49 -16.58
N TYR A 305 -14.58 -16.71 -15.29
CA TYR A 305 -15.13 -17.88 -14.59
C TYR A 305 -16.25 -17.52 -13.60
N VAL A 306 -16.35 -16.23 -13.24
CA VAL A 306 -17.32 -15.70 -12.27
C VAL A 306 -18.09 -14.52 -12.89
#